data_a67aead7389c64da038f1755a63e36fa
#
_entry.id   a67aead7389c64da038f1755a63e36fa
#
_cell.length_a   1.000
_cell.length_b   1.000
_cell.length_c   1.000
_cell.angle_alpha   90.00
_cell.angle_beta   90.00
_cell.angle_gamma   90.00
#
_symmetry.space_group_name_H-M   'P 1'
#
loop_
_entity.id
_entity.type
_entity.pdbx_description
1 polymer ?
#
loop_
_entity_poly.entity_id
_entity_poly.type
_entity_poly.pdbx_seq_one_letter_code
_entity_poly.pdbx_strand_id
1 'polypeptide(L)'
;NGYDVEVSRSLAHAPLLLAERPPYDLLLLDVTLPDGTGFSVCEQVRRTGSAVPILFLTAADEETSVIRGLDCGGDDYLTKPFKLGELCSRIRALLRRAGMPRQEEALCSGPLRIDLLGSKATLDGHPLELTGMEYRLLCVLVRNANRIVTRGALLDMLWDGNGNFVDDNTLSVYMRRLRGKVEQDPSHPEHLLTIRGFGYQWKEAGE
;
A
#
# COMPACT_ATOMS: atom_id res chain seq x y z
N ASN A 1 -2.32 -0.85 -0.92
CA ASN A 1 -1.24 -0.19 -0.17
C ASN A 1 0.06 -0.04 -0.98
N GLY A 2 0.09 -0.48 -2.25
CA GLY A 2 1.23 -0.29 -3.16
C GLY A 2 2.44 -1.19 -2.89
N TYR A 3 2.27 -2.31 -2.19
CA TYR A 3 3.27 -3.36 -2.01
C TYR A 3 2.96 -4.55 -2.92
N ASP A 4 3.99 -5.07 -3.58
CA ASP A 4 3.98 -6.40 -4.16
C ASP A 4 4.29 -7.41 -3.06
N VAL A 5 3.44 -8.45 -2.91
CA VAL A 5 3.54 -9.38 -1.79
C VAL A 5 3.62 -10.81 -2.33
N GLU A 6 4.66 -11.52 -1.94
CA GLU A 6 4.76 -12.97 -2.09
C GLU A 6 4.56 -13.66 -0.75
N VAL A 7 3.92 -14.82 -0.78
CA VAL A 7 3.58 -15.56 0.44
C VAL A 7 4.19 -16.95 0.40
N SER A 8 5.06 -17.25 1.37
CA SER A 8 5.46 -18.61 1.70
C SER A 8 4.67 -19.13 2.89
N ARG A 9 4.17 -20.36 2.80
CA ARG A 9 3.39 -20.99 3.87
C ARG A 9 4.18 -22.00 4.68
N SER A 10 5.47 -22.18 4.41
CA SER A 10 6.32 -23.18 5.06
C SER A 10 7.79 -22.73 5.07
N LEU A 11 8.54 -23.23 6.05
CA LEU A 11 9.99 -23.02 6.12
C LEU A 11 10.73 -23.67 4.93
N ALA A 12 10.22 -24.80 4.44
CA ALA A 12 10.85 -25.49 3.31
C ALA A 12 10.76 -24.68 2.00
N HIS A 13 9.73 -23.87 1.82
CA HIS A 13 9.52 -23.06 0.61
C HIS A 13 10.18 -21.68 0.68
N ALA A 14 10.36 -21.13 1.86
CA ALA A 14 10.94 -19.80 2.04
C ALA A 14 12.34 -19.65 1.41
N PRO A 15 13.29 -20.57 1.56
CA PRO A 15 14.61 -20.47 0.94
C PRO A 15 14.57 -20.45 -0.59
N LEU A 16 13.62 -21.15 -1.20
CA LEU A 16 13.46 -21.19 -2.65
C LEU A 16 13.04 -19.81 -3.18
N LEU A 17 12.05 -19.19 -2.54
CA LEU A 17 11.62 -17.82 -2.90
C LEU A 17 12.76 -16.81 -2.73
N LEU A 18 13.54 -16.94 -1.66
CA LEU A 18 14.66 -16.05 -1.41
C LEU A 18 15.80 -16.21 -2.42
N ALA A 19 15.94 -17.39 -3.05
CA ALA A 19 16.97 -17.67 -4.04
C ALA A 19 16.56 -17.33 -5.49
N GLU A 20 15.27 -17.39 -5.82
CA GLU A 20 14.76 -17.26 -7.19
C GLU A 20 14.54 -15.82 -7.66
N ARG A 21 14.50 -14.85 -6.75
CA ARG A 21 14.11 -13.47 -7.08
C ARG A 21 15.12 -12.42 -6.62
N PRO A 22 15.04 -11.18 -7.19
CA PRO A 22 15.79 -10.05 -6.68
C PRO A 22 15.51 -9.84 -5.19
N PRO A 23 16.44 -9.19 -4.46
CA PRO A 23 16.32 -9.06 -3.01
C PRO A 23 14.98 -8.41 -2.66
N TYR A 24 14.27 -9.04 -1.72
CA TYR A 24 13.07 -8.44 -1.15
C TYR A 24 13.43 -7.18 -0.38
N ASP A 25 12.55 -6.20 -0.40
CA ASP A 25 12.73 -4.94 0.32
C ASP A 25 12.45 -5.09 1.82
N LEU A 26 11.62 -6.07 2.21
CA LEU A 26 11.28 -6.39 3.60
C LEU A 26 10.76 -7.82 3.69
N LEU A 27 11.08 -8.49 4.78
CA LEU A 27 10.51 -9.78 5.14
C LEU A 27 9.54 -9.64 6.31
N LEU A 28 8.34 -10.19 6.16
CA LEU A 28 7.35 -10.30 7.22
C LEU A 28 7.28 -11.77 7.65
N LEU A 29 7.76 -12.08 8.85
CA LEU A 29 7.90 -13.45 9.32
C LEU A 29 6.97 -13.73 10.49
N ASP A 30 6.12 -14.73 10.35
CA ASP A 30 5.40 -15.27 11.50
C ASP A 30 6.38 -16.04 12.38
N VAL A 31 6.35 -15.81 13.70
CA VAL A 31 7.18 -16.56 14.65
C VAL A 31 6.80 -18.02 14.66
N THR A 32 5.49 -18.31 14.65
CA THR A 32 4.96 -19.68 14.73
C THR A 32 4.52 -20.15 13.35
N LEU A 33 5.22 -21.13 12.81
CA LEU A 33 4.90 -21.77 11.53
C LEU A 33 4.60 -23.26 11.76
N PRO A 34 3.81 -23.90 10.86
CA PRO A 34 3.44 -25.30 11.00
C PRO A 34 4.63 -26.27 11.07
N ASP A 35 5.74 -25.91 10.40
CA ASP A 35 6.97 -26.70 10.24
C ASP A 35 8.19 -26.13 10.99
N GLY A 36 7.95 -25.18 11.94
CA GLY A 36 9.01 -24.64 12.79
C GLY A 36 8.80 -23.17 13.17
N THR A 37 9.84 -22.36 13.14
CA THR A 37 9.79 -20.95 13.57
C THR A 37 10.35 -20.01 12.52
N GLY A 38 9.77 -18.78 12.41
CA GLY A 38 10.31 -17.74 11.54
C GLY A 38 11.73 -17.28 11.91
N PHE A 39 12.19 -17.55 13.13
CA PHE A 39 13.58 -17.27 13.54
C PHE A 39 14.59 -18.02 12.69
N SER A 40 14.29 -19.26 12.28
CA SER A 40 15.16 -20.05 11.41
C SER A 40 15.35 -19.39 10.04
N VAL A 41 14.31 -18.77 9.49
CA VAL A 41 14.42 -17.99 8.24
C VAL A 41 15.29 -16.75 8.45
N CYS A 42 15.08 -16.03 9.54
CA CYS A 42 15.87 -14.84 9.89
C CYS A 42 17.36 -15.19 9.99
N GLU A 43 17.72 -16.22 10.77
CA GLU A 43 19.10 -16.67 10.92
C GLU A 43 19.72 -17.06 9.57
N GLN A 44 18.97 -17.76 8.71
CA GLN A 44 19.43 -18.13 7.39
C GLN A 44 19.71 -16.90 6.51
N VAL A 45 18.80 -15.93 6.49
CA VAL A 45 18.95 -14.68 5.75
C VAL A 45 20.16 -13.90 6.27
N ARG A 46 20.34 -13.79 7.58
CA ARG A 46 21.48 -13.08 8.16
C ARG A 46 22.82 -13.76 7.88
N ARG A 47 22.86 -15.09 7.81
CA ARG A 47 24.08 -15.84 7.41
C ARG A 47 24.52 -15.55 5.98
N THR A 48 23.62 -15.16 5.08
CA THR A 48 24.00 -14.72 3.73
C THR A 48 24.56 -13.30 3.67
N GLY A 49 24.64 -12.61 4.80
CA GLY A 49 25.07 -11.21 4.88
C GLY A 49 23.98 -10.21 4.46
N SER A 50 22.75 -10.66 4.23
CA SER A 50 21.67 -9.80 3.84
C SER A 50 21.23 -8.88 5.00
N ALA A 51 21.12 -7.58 4.70
CA ALA A 51 20.61 -6.55 5.59
C ALA A 51 19.13 -6.22 5.36
N VAL A 52 18.40 -7.09 4.64
CA VAL A 52 16.97 -6.87 4.39
C VAL A 52 16.21 -6.70 5.72
N PRO A 53 15.36 -5.67 5.86
CA PRO A 53 14.57 -5.49 7.07
C PRO A 53 13.66 -6.67 7.35
N ILE A 54 13.58 -7.10 8.61
CA ILE A 54 12.75 -8.23 9.05
C ILE A 54 11.81 -7.76 10.16
N LEU A 55 10.50 -7.89 9.93
CA LEU A 55 9.44 -7.66 10.90
C LEU A 55 8.83 -8.99 11.33
N PHE A 56 8.89 -9.30 12.61
CA PHE A 56 8.25 -10.49 13.15
C PHE A 56 6.80 -10.24 13.54
N LEU A 57 5.94 -11.23 13.26
CA LEU A 57 4.59 -11.33 13.80
C LEU A 57 4.58 -12.36 14.93
N THR A 58 4.19 -11.98 16.14
CA THR A 58 4.23 -12.85 17.32
C THR A 58 2.88 -12.88 18.07
N ALA A 59 2.60 -13.92 18.81
CA ALA A 59 1.48 -13.95 19.76
C ALA A 59 1.81 -13.08 21.00
N ALA A 60 0.76 -12.54 21.66
CA ALA A 60 0.90 -11.59 22.77
C ALA A 60 1.62 -12.18 24.01
N ASP A 61 1.60 -13.49 24.16
CA ASP A 61 2.05 -14.21 25.36
C ASP A 61 3.55 -14.63 25.29
N GLU A 62 4.25 -14.24 24.21
CA GLU A 62 5.62 -14.69 23.93
C GLU A 62 6.66 -13.58 24.13
N GLU A 63 6.74 -12.96 25.31
CA GLU A 63 7.80 -11.97 25.63
C GLU A 63 9.22 -12.50 25.35
N THR A 64 9.47 -13.79 25.62
CA THR A 64 10.73 -14.47 25.33
C THR A 64 11.01 -14.55 23.81
N SER A 65 9.99 -14.62 22.99
CA SER A 65 10.09 -14.64 21.53
C SER A 65 10.52 -13.28 20.96
N VAL A 66 10.14 -12.19 21.62
CA VAL A 66 10.56 -10.82 21.21
C VAL A 66 12.06 -10.65 21.39
N ILE A 67 12.61 -11.03 22.56
CA ILE A 67 14.05 -10.94 22.85
C ILE A 67 14.82 -11.81 21.85
N ARG A 68 14.39 -13.05 21.67
CA ARG A 68 15.02 -13.97 20.70
C ARG A 68 14.95 -13.46 19.26
N GLY A 69 13.84 -12.82 18.87
CA GLY A 69 13.68 -12.25 17.54
C GLY A 69 14.66 -11.11 17.25
N LEU A 70 14.92 -10.26 18.22
CA LEU A 70 15.92 -9.20 18.12
C LEU A 70 17.33 -9.77 18.12
N ASP A 71 17.63 -10.76 18.96
CA ASP A 71 18.94 -11.40 19.04
C ASP A 71 19.30 -12.17 17.75
N CYS A 72 18.35 -12.74 17.04
CA CYS A 72 18.58 -13.39 15.74
C CYS A 72 18.71 -12.42 14.56
N GLY A 73 18.60 -11.11 14.80
CA GLY A 73 18.79 -10.07 13.80
C GLY A 73 17.51 -9.54 13.18
N GLY A 74 16.37 -9.69 13.84
CA GLY A 74 15.12 -9.01 13.46
C GLY A 74 15.19 -7.51 13.76
N ASP A 75 14.50 -6.70 12.98
CA ASP A 75 14.54 -5.23 13.07
C ASP A 75 13.35 -4.64 13.85
N ASP A 76 12.22 -5.34 13.90
CA ASP A 76 11.04 -4.95 14.67
C ASP A 76 10.09 -6.17 14.86
N TYR A 77 9.11 -6.02 15.73
CA TYR A 77 8.08 -7.04 15.96
C TYR A 77 6.69 -6.41 16.10
N LEU A 78 5.66 -7.20 15.82
CA LEU A 78 4.26 -6.80 15.92
C LEU A 78 3.44 -7.94 16.53
N THR A 79 2.80 -7.66 17.66
CA THR A 79 1.99 -8.66 18.38
C THR A 79 0.62 -8.83 17.75
N LYS A 80 0.15 -10.07 17.65
CA LYS A 80 -1.20 -10.42 17.22
C LYS A 80 -2.18 -10.38 18.42
N PRO A 81 -3.41 -9.86 18.22
CA PRO A 81 -3.97 -9.29 17.03
C PRO A 81 -3.53 -7.85 16.79
N PHE A 82 -3.22 -7.48 15.56
CA PHE A 82 -2.79 -6.13 15.18
C PHE A 82 -3.76 -5.45 14.20
N LYS A 83 -3.72 -4.13 14.17
CA LYS A 83 -4.45 -3.33 13.18
C LYS A 83 -3.60 -3.17 11.92
N LEU A 84 -4.24 -3.24 10.74
CA LEU A 84 -3.54 -3.08 9.45
C LEU A 84 -2.76 -1.75 9.37
N GLY A 85 -3.29 -0.67 9.94
CA GLY A 85 -2.62 0.63 10.01
C GLY A 85 -1.30 0.58 10.79
N GLU A 86 -1.23 -0.19 11.89
CA GLU A 86 -0.02 -0.37 12.68
C GLU A 86 1.03 -1.16 11.88
N LEU A 87 0.63 -2.30 11.27
CA LEU A 87 1.50 -3.08 10.41
C LEU A 87 2.13 -2.22 9.31
N CYS A 88 1.30 -1.48 8.57
CA CYS A 88 1.79 -0.59 7.51
C CYS A 88 2.73 0.50 8.02
N SER A 89 2.49 1.05 9.21
CA SER A 89 3.37 2.06 9.81
C SER A 89 4.75 1.51 10.16
N ARG A 90 4.81 0.28 10.70
CA ARG A 90 6.09 -0.40 11.02
C ARG A 90 6.86 -0.77 9.76
N ILE A 91 6.19 -1.32 8.74
CA ILE A 91 6.80 -1.61 7.43
C ILE A 91 7.46 -0.35 6.86
N ARG A 92 6.75 0.77 6.81
CA ARG A 92 7.30 2.03 6.32
C ARG A 92 8.50 2.51 7.14
N ALA A 93 8.44 2.38 8.46
CA ALA A 93 9.54 2.78 9.33
C ALA A 93 10.82 1.95 9.06
N LEU A 94 10.66 0.65 8.82
CA LEU A 94 11.76 -0.26 8.49
C LEU A 94 12.36 0.05 7.12
N LEU A 95 11.53 0.19 6.07
CA LEU A 95 11.97 0.53 4.72
C LEU A 95 12.73 1.87 4.69
N ARG A 96 12.25 2.87 5.43
CA ARG A 96 12.93 4.16 5.58
C ARG A 96 14.32 4.02 6.23
N ARG A 97 14.46 3.19 7.28
CA ARG A 97 15.76 2.94 7.93
C ARG A 97 16.72 2.20 7.01
N ALA A 98 16.23 1.32 6.14
CA ALA A 98 17.02 0.60 5.15
C ALA A 98 17.47 1.48 3.95
N GLY A 99 17.21 2.80 3.98
CA GLY A 99 17.59 3.71 2.90
C GLY A 99 16.73 3.58 1.63
N MET A 100 15.63 2.85 1.69
CA MET A 100 14.69 2.79 0.58
C MET A 100 14.08 4.17 0.31
N PRO A 101 13.88 4.54 -0.96
CA PRO A 101 13.25 5.80 -1.30
C PRO A 101 11.90 5.90 -0.55
N ARG A 102 11.67 7.06 0.05
CA ARG A 102 10.39 7.34 0.72
C ARG A 102 9.26 6.96 -0.23
N GLN A 103 8.44 5.99 0.15
CA GLN A 103 7.11 5.93 -0.44
C GLN A 103 6.46 7.29 -0.15
N GLU A 104 5.92 7.90 -1.17
CA GLU A 104 5.26 9.19 -1.03
C GLU A 104 4.29 9.14 0.15
N GLU A 105 4.58 9.93 1.18
CA GLU A 105 3.68 10.03 2.35
C GLU A 105 2.41 10.80 1.97
N ALA A 106 2.50 11.59 0.93
CA ALA A 106 1.39 12.34 0.37
C ALA A 106 1.54 12.50 -1.15
N LEU A 107 0.42 12.49 -1.86
CA LEU A 107 0.34 12.94 -3.24
C LEU A 107 -0.12 14.39 -3.23
N CYS A 108 0.55 15.23 -4.01
CA CYS A 108 0.19 16.64 -4.16
C CYS A 108 -0.06 16.94 -5.64
N SER A 109 -1.11 17.69 -5.92
CA SER A 109 -1.41 18.21 -7.26
C SER A 109 -2.10 19.57 -7.11
N GLY A 110 -1.33 20.64 -7.28
CA GLY A 110 -1.81 22.00 -6.99
C GLY A 110 -2.31 22.10 -5.54
N PRO A 111 -3.55 22.57 -5.32
CA PRO A 111 -4.14 22.73 -3.98
C PRO A 111 -4.58 21.39 -3.34
N LEU A 112 -4.62 20.29 -4.11
CA LEU A 112 -4.98 18.96 -3.63
C LEU A 112 -3.79 18.31 -2.93
N ARG A 113 -3.99 17.84 -1.70
CA ARG A 113 -3.06 17.03 -0.94
C ARG A 113 -3.73 15.77 -0.43
N ILE A 114 -3.17 14.60 -0.72
CA ILE A 114 -3.67 13.30 -0.27
C ILE A 114 -2.65 12.72 0.70
N ASP A 115 -3.01 12.61 1.97
CA ASP A 115 -2.23 11.89 2.98
C ASP A 115 -2.46 10.38 2.82
N LEU A 116 -1.46 9.69 2.31
CA LEU A 116 -1.53 8.24 2.08
C LEU A 116 -1.46 7.44 3.38
N LEU A 117 -0.91 8.04 4.44
CA LEU A 117 -0.79 7.40 5.75
C LEU A 117 -2.11 7.48 6.53
N GLY A 118 -2.68 8.67 6.57
CA GLY A 118 -3.93 8.94 7.26
C GLY A 118 -5.17 8.56 6.48
N SER A 119 -5.03 8.17 5.20
CA SER A 119 -6.15 7.93 4.27
C SER A 119 -7.10 9.13 4.20
N LYS A 120 -6.53 10.34 4.16
CA LYS A 120 -7.25 11.61 4.13
C LYS A 120 -6.84 12.42 2.91
N ALA A 121 -7.73 13.31 2.48
CA ALA A 121 -7.41 14.28 1.43
C ALA A 121 -7.87 15.67 1.86
N THR A 122 -7.17 16.68 1.41
CA THR A 122 -7.52 18.09 1.58
C THR A 122 -7.43 18.83 0.24
N LEU A 123 -8.31 19.79 0.03
CA LEU A 123 -8.30 20.71 -1.11
C LEU A 123 -8.28 22.12 -0.55
N ASP A 124 -7.32 22.94 -0.96
CA ASP A 124 -7.10 24.29 -0.39
C ASP A 124 -6.98 24.29 1.15
N GLY A 125 -6.38 23.23 1.72
CA GLY A 125 -6.27 23.04 3.17
C GLY A 125 -7.55 22.56 3.88
N HIS A 126 -8.69 22.47 3.19
CA HIS A 126 -9.95 22.00 3.75
C HIS A 126 -10.10 20.49 3.56
N PRO A 127 -10.53 19.73 4.60
CA PRO A 127 -10.75 18.29 4.49
C PRO A 127 -11.79 17.94 3.43
N LEU A 128 -11.46 16.95 2.58
CA LEU A 128 -12.40 16.36 1.63
C LEU A 128 -13.05 15.12 2.27
N GLU A 129 -14.36 15.13 2.37
CA GLU A 129 -15.14 13.97 2.81
C GLU A 129 -15.26 12.96 1.65
N LEU A 130 -14.37 11.97 1.63
CA LEU A 130 -14.34 10.93 0.62
C LEU A 130 -14.77 9.59 1.22
N THR A 131 -15.59 8.84 0.48
CA THR A 131 -15.78 7.42 0.77
C THR A 131 -14.48 6.66 0.43
N GLY A 132 -14.29 5.46 1.01
CA GLY A 132 -13.09 4.67 0.73
C GLY A 132 -12.84 4.39 -0.75
N MET A 133 -13.92 4.28 -1.54
CA MET A 133 -13.85 4.08 -2.98
C MET A 133 -13.42 5.35 -3.73
N GLU A 134 -14.00 6.50 -3.39
CA GLU A 134 -13.62 7.79 -3.95
C GLU A 134 -12.17 8.14 -3.62
N TYR A 135 -11.73 7.83 -2.40
CA TYR A 135 -10.34 8.02 -1.98
C TYR A 135 -9.38 7.17 -2.83
N ARG A 136 -9.67 5.87 -3.01
CA ARG A 136 -8.84 4.99 -3.85
C ARG A 136 -8.77 5.46 -5.30
N LEU A 137 -9.91 5.83 -5.89
CA LEU A 137 -9.96 6.38 -7.25
C LEU A 137 -9.11 7.64 -7.38
N LEU A 138 -9.24 8.56 -6.42
CA LEU A 138 -8.48 9.81 -6.42
C LEU A 138 -6.98 9.54 -6.33
N CYS A 139 -6.54 8.64 -5.45
CA CYS A 139 -5.13 8.24 -5.33
C CYS A 139 -4.58 7.67 -6.65
N VAL A 140 -5.34 6.81 -7.33
CA VAL A 140 -4.91 6.21 -8.59
C VAL A 140 -4.78 7.26 -9.68
N LEU A 141 -5.75 8.14 -9.78
CA LEU A 141 -5.78 9.18 -10.80
C LEU A 141 -4.63 10.18 -10.62
N VAL A 142 -4.41 10.64 -9.38
CA VAL A 142 -3.35 11.60 -9.07
C VAL A 142 -1.95 10.96 -9.22
N ARG A 143 -1.76 9.70 -8.84
CA ARG A 143 -0.49 8.97 -9.12
C ARG A 143 -0.17 8.85 -10.60
N ASN A 144 -1.19 8.81 -11.44
CA ASN A 144 -1.06 8.75 -12.89
C ASN A 144 -1.37 10.11 -13.53
N ALA A 145 -1.06 11.19 -12.84
CA ALA A 145 -1.32 12.54 -13.33
C ALA A 145 -0.78 12.72 -14.76
N ASN A 146 -1.56 13.43 -15.57
CA ASN A 146 -1.29 13.68 -16.99
C ASN A 146 -1.27 12.42 -17.89
N ARG A 147 -1.63 11.24 -17.35
CA ARG A 147 -1.78 9.98 -18.10
C ARG A 147 -3.23 9.53 -18.13
N ILE A 148 -3.61 8.85 -19.20
CA ILE A 148 -4.95 8.26 -19.30
C ILE A 148 -4.95 6.94 -18.53
N VAL A 149 -5.86 6.83 -17.56
CA VAL A 149 -6.15 5.56 -16.88
C VAL A 149 -7.41 4.96 -17.51
N THR A 150 -7.27 3.77 -18.07
CA THR A 150 -8.37 3.11 -18.77
C THR A 150 -9.49 2.71 -17.82
N ARG A 151 -10.73 2.61 -18.31
CA ARG A 151 -11.88 2.18 -17.52
C ARG A 151 -11.65 0.79 -16.91
N GLY A 152 -11.12 -0.16 -17.70
CA GLY A 152 -10.78 -1.50 -17.23
C GLY A 152 -9.79 -1.46 -16.06
N ALA A 153 -8.68 -0.73 -16.19
CA ALA A 153 -7.70 -0.61 -15.12
C ALA A 153 -8.29 -0.01 -13.83
N LEU A 154 -9.20 0.97 -13.95
CA LEU A 154 -9.91 1.53 -12.79
C LEU A 154 -10.85 0.51 -12.15
N LEU A 155 -11.58 -0.26 -12.95
CA LEU A 155 -12.48 -1.31 -12.46
C LEU A 155 -11.70 -2.43 -11.77
N ASP A 156 -10.58 -2.88 -12.36
CA ASP A 156 -9.72 -3.91 -11.78
C ASP A 156 -9.16 -3.50 -10.41
N MET A 157 -8.77 -2.22 -10.27
CA MET A 157 -8.28 -1.68 -8.99
C MET A 157 -9.38 -1.51 -7.93
N LEU A 158 -10.62 -1.38 -8.35
CA LEU A 158 -11.77 -1.27 -7.45
C LEU A 158 -12.29 -2.63 -7.00
N TRP A 159 -11.87 -3.69 -7.68
CA TRP A 159 -12.24 -5.04 -7.29
C TRP A 159 -11.48 -5.47 -6.04
N ASP A 160 -12.19 -5.60 -4.94
CA ASP A 160 -11.61 -5.98 -3.63
C ASP A 160 -11.71 -7.48 -3.32
N GLY A 161 -11.98 -8.32 -4.31
CA GLY A 161 -12.06 -9.79 -4.14
C GLY A 161 -13.29 -10.29 -3.35
N ASN A 162 -14.10 -9.40 -2.80
CA ASN A 162 -15.29 -9.75 -2.01
C ASN A 162 -16.58 -9.88 -2.84
N GLY A 163 -16.46 -9.98 -4.17
CA GLY A 163 -17.59 -10.27 -5.06
C GLY A 163 -18.47 -9.08 -5.44
N ASN A 164 -18.16 -7.88 -5.00
CA ASN A 164 -18.86 -6.68 -5.48
C ASN A 164 -18.34 -6.26 -6.85
N PHE A 165 -19.02 -6.67 -7.89
CA PHE A 165 -18.78 -6.20 -9.24
C PHE A 165 -19.10 -4.69 -9.32
N VAL A 166 -18.07 -3.88 -9.49
CA VAL A 166 -18.25 -2.47 -9.88
C VAL A 166 -18.42 -2.46 -11.38
N ASP A 167 -19.63 -2.21 -11.85
CA ASP A 167 -19.92 -2.08 -13.28
C ASP A 167 -19.49 -0.70 -13.82
N ASP A 168 -19.50 -0.56 -15.13
CA ASP A 168 -19.15 0.67 -15.83
C ASP A 168 -20.03 1.88 -15.43
N ASN A 169 -21.31 1.64 -15.10
CA ASN A 169 -22.22 2.67 -14.65
C ASN A 169 -21.83 3.18 -13.26
N THR A 170 -21.45 2.25 -12.38
CA THR A 170 -21.00 2.55 -11.02
C THR A 170 -19.74 3.40 -11.03
N LEU A 171 -18.75 3.08 -11.89
CA LEU A 171 -17.55 3.90 -12.06
C LEU A 171 -17.91 5.34 -12.50
N SER A 172 -18.83 5.50 -13.43
CA SER A 172 -19.27 6.82 -13.90
C SER A 172 -19.93 7.64 -12.79
N VAL A 173 -20.68 6.99 -11.90
CA VAL A 173 -21.27 7.62 -10.71
C VAL A 173 -20.20 8.11 -9.74
N TYR A 174 -19.16 7.29 -9.47
CA TYR A 174 -18.04 7.70 -8.62
C TYR A 174 -17.27 8.87 -9.21
N MET A 175 -17.00 8.86 -10.51
CA MET A 175 -16.33 9.98 -11.19
C MET A 175 -17.14 11.27 -11.11
N ARG A 176 -18.47 11.19 -11.26
CA ARG A 176 -19.35 12.35 -11.08
C ARG A 176 -19.29 12.89 -9.64
N ARG A 177 -19.32 11.99 -8.63
CA ARG A 177 -19.25 12.39 -7.21
C ARG A 177 -17.89 13.01 -6.88
N LEU A 178 -16.79 12.43 -7.39
CA LEU A 178 -15.46 13.00 -7.21
C LEU A 178 -15.35 14.41 -7.80
N ARG A 179 -15.87 14.62 -9.03
CA ARG A 179 -15.92 15.97 -9.62
C ARG A 179 -16.62 16.96 -8.71
N GLY A 180 -17.76 16.58 -8.14
CA GLY A 180 -18.48 17.43 -7.20
C GLY A 180 -17.69 17.81 -5.93
N LYS A 181 -16.57 17.15 -5.67
CA LYS A 181 -15.73 17.40 -4.49
C LYS A 181 -14.39 18.07 -4.81
N VAL A 182 -13.86 17.86 -6.01
CA VAL A 182 -12.50 18.32 -6.38
C VAL A 182 -12.49 19.42 -7.43
N GLU A 183 -13.60 19.65 -8.14
CA GLU A 183 -13.72 20.68 -9.17
C GLU A 183 -14.51 21.87 -8.66
N GLN A 184 -14.16 23.07 -9.11
CA GLN A 184 -14.95 24.28 -8.84
C GLN A 184 -16.30 24.23 -9.62
N ASP A 185 -16.25 23.81 -10.89
CA ASP A 185 -17.43 23.51 -11.71
C ASP A 185 -17.40 22.06 -12.20
N PRO A 186 -18.19 21.15 -11.58
CA PRO A 186 -18.24 19.76 -11.99
C PRO A 186 -18.72 19.52 -13.42
N SER A 187 -19.39 20.51 -14.04
CA SER A 187 -19.89 20.46 -15.42
C SER A 187 -18.79 20.78 -16.44
N HIS A 188 -17.80 21.55 -16.03
CA HIS A 188 -16.61 21.93 -16.80
C HIS A 188 -15.34 21.56 -16.05
N PRO A 189 -15.04 20.25 -15.89
CA PRO A 189 -13.93 19.79 -15.08
C PRO A 189 -12.59 20.20 -15.69
N GLU A 190 -11.69 20.74 -14.86
CA GLU A 190 -10.35 21.15 -15.25
C GLU A 190 -9.30 20.08 -14.89
N HIS A 191 -9.54 19.31 -13.84
CA HIS A 191 -8.60 18.30 -13.33
C HIS A 191 -9.02 16.87 -13.69
N LEU A 192 -10.27 16.48 -13.39
CA LEU A 192 -10.76 15.12 -13.62
C LEU A 192 -11.47 15.01 -14.96
N LEU A 193 -10.68 14.79 -16.01
CA LEU A 193 -11.16 14.78 -17.40
C LEU A 193 -11.71 13.40 -17.79
N THR A 194 -12.73 13.38 -18.68
CA THR A 194 -13.16 12.17 -19.39
C THR A 194 -12.54 12.17 -20.77
N ILE A 195 -11.74 11.14 -21.07
CA ILE A 195 -11.18 10.92 -22.40
C ILE A 195 -12.07 9.90 -23.10
N ARG A 196 -12.94 10.39 -24.00
CA ARG A 196 -13.97 9.56 -24.65
C ARG A 196 -13.35 8.35 -25.37
N GLY A 197 -13.90 7.17 -25.13
CA GLY A 197 -13.45 5.91 -25.69
C GLY A 197 -12.23 5.29 -24.99
N PHE A 198 -11.57 5.99 -24.04
CA PHE A 198 -10.37 5.51 -23.39
C PHE A 198 -10.51 5.36 -21.86
N GLY A 199 -10.94 6.42 -21.16
CA GLY A 199 -11.00 6.37 -19.71
C GLY A 199 -11.04 7.76 -19.08
N TYR A 200 -10.25 7.92 -18.01
CA TYR A 200 -10.17 9.16 -17.25
C TYR A 200 -8.73 9.60 -17.08
N GLN A 201 -8.54 10.90 -16.91
CA GLN A 201 -7.23 11.50 -16.70
C GLN A 201 -7.33 12.55 -15.59
N TRP A 202 -6.38 12.53 -14.68
CA TRP A 202 -6.14 13.65 -13.78
C TRP A 202 -5.16 14.60 -14.47
N LYS A 203 -5.57 15.82 -14.70
CA LYS A 203 -4.72 16.88 -15.24
C LYS A 203 -4.22 17.73 -14.08
N GLU A 204 -2.91 17.84 -13.92
CA GLU A 204 -2.31 18.79 -12.98
C GLU A 204 -2.59 20.23 -13.42
N ALA A 205 -2.83 21.11 -12.44
CA ALA A 205 -2.81 22.53 -12.71
C ALA A 205 -1.43 22.88 -13.25
N GLY A 206 -1.36 23.39 -14.48
CA GLY A 206 -0.10 23.92 -15.01
C GLY A 206 0.35 25.09 -14.14
N GLU A 207 1.66 25.16 -13.90
CA GLU A 207 2.30 26.37 -13.39
C GLU A 207 2.03 27.57 -14.27
#